data_f8196b6ee3ff1bc99491d627e745e248
#
_entry.id   f8196b6ee3ff1bc99491d627e745e248
#
_cell.length_a   1.000
_cell.length_b   1.000
_cell.length_c   1.000
_cell.angle_alpha   90.00
_cell.angle_beta   90.00
_cell.angle_gamma   90.00
#
_symmetry.space_group_name_H-M   'P 1'
#
loop_
_entity.id
_entity.type
_entity.pdbx_description
1 polymer ?
#
loop_
_entity_poly.entity_id
_entity_poly.type
_entity_poly.pdbx_seq_one_letter_code
_entity_poly.pdbx_strand_id
1 'polypeptide(L)'
;MKNQLALSGEKILEKIYPQLFHHIGMIRGEYLLRELNQNILLPSCQQFVKDYLDTICSLYSDEEVWYRFSELTNTEANCLEGTKEYFDENHPLFGYRGTRRLLACLDEFQAEAHVVTEVYQNNPNLSLIFPFVNDAEQLKQAIRV
;
A
#
# COMPACT_ATOMS: atom_id res chain seq x y z
N MET A 1 19.31 -9.70 17.34
CA MET A 1 18.65 -8.62 16.58
C MET A 1 17.87 -9.29 15.44
N LYS A 2 16.56 -9.10 15.33
CA LYS A 2 15.77 -9.69 14.23
C LYS A 2 15.83 -8.75 13.02
N ASN A 3 16.28 -9.24 11.87
CA ASN A 3 16.33 -8.46 10.64
C ASN A 3 14.94 -8.36 10.03
N GLN A 4 14.54 -7.16 9.60
CA GLN A 4 13.28 -6.89 8.91
C GLN A 4 13.57 -6.40 7.49
N LEU A 5 12.69 -6.75 6.56
CA LEU A 5 12.77 -6.31 5.16
C LEU A 5 11.70 -5.26 4.88
N ALA A 6 12.07 -4.21 4.15
CA ALA A 6 11.14 -3.28 3.54
C ALA A 6 11.08 -3.54 2.03
N LEU A 7 9.88 -3.75 1.50
CA LEU A 7 9.64 -4.07 0.10
C LEU A 7 9.06 -2.87 -0.66
N SER A 8 9.50 -2.74 -1.91
CA SER A 8 9.10 -1.68 -2.84
C SER A 8 8.69 -2.24 -4.22
N GLY A 9 7.97 -3.36 -4.23
CA GLY A 9 7.50 -4.01 -5.44
C GLY A 9 8.51 -4.96 -6.11
N GLU A 10 9.66 -5.19 -5.48
CA GLU A 10 10.67 -6.10 -6.02
C GLU A 10 10.13 -7.51 -6.22
N LYS A 11 10.69 -8.23 -7.19
CA LYS A 11 10.40 -9.64 -7.39
C LYS A 11 10.67 -10.44 -6.11
N ILE A 12 9.67 -11.18 -5.67
CA ILE A 12 9.75 -11.98 -4.45
C ILE A 12 10.75 -13.13 -4.62
N LEU A 13 11.71 -13.20 -3.72
CA LEU A 13 12.71 -14.27 -3.66
C LEU A 13 12.35 -15.27 -2.55
N GLU A 14 11.33 -16.09 -2.80
CA GLU A 14 10.70 -16.99 -1.82
C GLU A 14 11.68 -17.89 -1.05
N LYS A 15 12.74 -18.36 -1.72
CA LYS A 15 13.75 -19.23 -1.10
C LYS A 15 14.81 -18.48 -0.30
N ILE A 16 14.94 -17.18 -0.52
CA ILE A 16 16.03 -16.36 0.05
C ILE A 16 15.50 -15.51 1.22
N TYR A 17 14.34 -14.87 1.06
CA TYR A 17 13.84 -13.94 2.03
C TYR A 17 13.67 -14.53 3.43
N PRO A 18 13.02 -15.71 3.63
CA PRO A 18 12.86 -16.26 4.97
C PRO A 18 14.17 -16.69 5.63
N GLN A 19 15.22 -16.92 4.85
CA GLN A 19 16.55 -17.28 5.38
C GLN A 19 17.32 -16.07 5.91
N LEU A 20 17.09 -14.88 5.31
CA LEU A 20 17.83 -13.66 5.62
C LEU A 20 17.04 -12.71 6.54
N PHE A 21 15.72 -12.71 6.43
CA PHE A 21 14.84 -11.76 7.11
C PHE A 21 13.77 -12.50 7.90
N HIS A 22 13.58 -12.10 9.15
CA HIS A 22 12.64 -12.74 10.08
C HIS A 22 11.21 -12.20 9.88
N HIS A 23 11.08 -10.95 9.44
CA HIS A 23 9.78 -10.29 9.28
C HIS A 23 9.78 -9.38 8.04
N ILE A 24 8.59 -9.09 7.57
CA ILE A 24 8.35 -7.99 6.62
C ILE A 24 7.89 -6.78 7.43
N GLY A 25 8.80 -5.86 7.66
CA GLY A 25 8.53 -4.65 8.44
C GLY A 25 7.69 -3.62 7.71
N MET A 26 7.72 -3.61 6.37
CA MET A 26 6.87 -2.72 5.57
C MET A 26 6.85 -3.12 4.10
N ILE A 27 5.67 -3.22 3.52
CA ILE A 27 5.43 -3.20 2.07
C ILE A 27 4.85 -1.82 1.74
N ARG A 28 5.44 -1.12 0.80
CA ARG A 28 5.03 0.23 0.40
C ARG A 28 4.08 0.16 -0.78
N GLY A 29 2.80 0.47 -0.56
CA GLY A 29 1.73 0.34 -1.55
C GLY A 29 1.99 1.14 -2.83
N GLU A 30 2.46 2.38 -2.72
CA GLU A 30 2.75 3.24 -3.88
C GLU A 30 3.75 2.64 -4.87
N TYR A 31 4.67 1.79 -4.40
CA TYR A 31 5.64 1.15 -5.30
C TYR A 31 5.03 0.00 -6.08
N LEU A 32 4.04 -0.70 -5.52
CA LEU A 32 3.30 -1.73 -6.26
C LEU A 32 2.54 -1.12 -7.43
N LEU A 33 1.91 0.04 -7.22
CA LEU A 33 1.22 0.78 -8.28
C LEU A 33 2.20 1.26 -9.36
N ARG A 34 3.37 1.76 -8.95
CA ARG A 34 4.42 2.22 -9.86
C ARG A 34 5.05 1.10 -10.67
N GLU A 35 5.19 -0.10 -10.10
CA GLU A 35 5.74 -1.26 -10.82
C GLU A 35 4.92 -1.59 -12.07
N LEU A 36 3.59 -1.49 -11.98
CA LEU A 36 2.70 -1.63 -13.14
C LEU A 36 2.46 -0.32 -13.91
N ASN A 37 2.87 0.81 -13.38
CA ASN A 37 2.48 2.15 -13.87
C ASN A 37 0.96 2.32 -13.97
N GLN A 38 0.20 1.76 -13.02
CA GLN A 38 -1.25 1.72 -13.01
C GLN A 38 -1.84 2.23 -11.69
N ASN A 39 -2.98 2.92 -11.79
CA ASN A 39 -3.76 3.31 -10.63
C ASN A 39 -4.50 2.09 -10.05
N ILE A 40 -4.71 2.09 -8.73
CA ILE A 40 -5.44 1.02 -8.02
C ILE A 40 -6.89 0.85 -8.48
N LEU A 41 -7.46 1.82 -9.19
CA LEU A 41 -8.80 1.70 -9.79
C LEU A 41 -8.86 0.68 -10.93
N LEU A 42 -7.72 0.31 -11.52
CA LEU A 42 -7.68 -0.68 -12.59
C LEU A 42 -7.68 -2.12 -12.01
N PRO A 43 -8.55 -3.01 -12.49
CA PRO A 43 -8.64 -4.39 -12.01
C PRO A 43 -7.30 -5.15 -12.08
N SER A 44 -6.49 -4.89 -13.11
CA SER A 44 -5.15 -5.48 -13.25
C SER A 44 -4.21 -5.07 -12.12
N CYS A 45 -4.27 -3.81 -11.68
CA CYS A 45 -3.49 -3.32 -10.55
C CYS A 45 -3.97 -3.93 -9.24
N GLN A 46 -5.29 -3.99 -9.01
CA GLN A 46 -5.88 -4.64 -7.84
C GLN A 46 -5.44 -6.09 -7.72
N GLN A 47 -5.51 -6.85 -8.82
CA GLN A 47 -5.10 -8.24 -8.84
C GLN A 47 -3.60 -8.40 -8.54
N PHE A 48 -2.75 -7.55 -9.12
CA PHE A 48 -1.31 -7.57 -8.85
C PHE A 48 -0.99 -7.29 -7.39
N VAL A 49 -1.60 -6.26 -6.79
CA VAL A 49 -1.40 -5.94 -5.37
C VAL A 49 -1.85 -7.10 -4.49
N LYS A 50 -3.00 -7.69 -4.80
CA LYS A 50 -3.53 -8.86 -4.10
C LYS A 50 -2.57 -10.05 -4.15
N ASP A 51 -2.14 -10.45 -5.34
CA ASP A 51 -1.25 -11.59 -5.55
C ASP A 51 0.11 -11.39 -4.85
N TYR A 52 0.63 -10.17 -4.90
CA TYR A 52 1.87 -9.81 -4.21
C TYR A 52 1.73 -9.95 -2.69
N LEU A 53 0.66 -9.42 -2.10
CA LEU A 53 0.41 -9.49 -0.66
C LEU A 53 0.11 -10.92 -0.22
N ASP A 54 -0.72 -11.68 -0.95
CA ASP A 54 -1.03 -13.07 -0.65
C ASP A 54 0.25 -13.93 -0.64
N THR A 55 1.13 -13.71 -1.61
CA THR A 55 2.42 -14.42 -1.69
C THR A 55 3.30 -14.13 -0.48
N ILE A 56 3.46 -12.85 -0.12
CA ILE A 56 4.31 -12.46 1.01
C ILE A 56 3.70 -12.92 2.35
N CYS A 57 2.40 -12.75 2.55
CA CYS A 57 1.74 -13.19 3.78
C CYS A 57 1.82 -14.71 3.97
N SER A 58 1.66 -15.48 2.88
CA SER A 58 1.83 -16.93 2.92
C SER A 58 3.26 -17.35 3.22
N LEU A 59 4.25 -16.63 2.67
CA LEU A 59 5.66 -16.88 2.91
C LEU A 59 6.09 -16.64 4.37
N TYR A 60 5.40 -15.72 5.05
CA TYR A 60 5.62 -15.33 6.44
C TYR A 60 4.41 -15.62 7.33
N SER A 61 3.78 -16.79 7.17
CA SER A 61 2.52 -17.15 7.83
C SER A 61 2.53 -17.05 9.35
N ASP A 62 3.68 -17.24 9.98
CA ASP A 62 3.86 -17.21 11.43
C ASP A 62 4.35 -15.86 11.97
N GLU A 63 4.50 -14.87 11.09
CA GLU A 63 5.05 -13.55 11.43
C GLU A 63 4.18 -12.43 10.87
N GLU A 64 4.19 -11.27 11.51
CA GLU A 64 3.45 -10.10 11.00
C GLU A 64 4.06 -9.56 9.71
N VAL A 65 3.17 -9.25 8.76
CA VAL A 65 3.48 -8.56 7.50
C VAL A 65 2.80 -7.19 7.54
N TRP A 66 3.58 -6.12 7.43
CA TRP A 66 3.06 -4.76 7.49
C TRP A 66 2.92 -4.15 6.10
N TYR A 67 1.69 -3.83 5.71
CA TYR A 67 1.39 -3.09 4.48
C TYR A 67 1.09 -1.64 4.78
N ARG A 68 1.79 -0.73 4.14
CA ARG A 68 1.49 0.70 4.19
C ARG A 68 0.65 1.09 2.96
N PHE A 69 -0.52 1.68 3.21
CA PHE A 69 -1.33 2.26 2.15
C PHE A 69 -0.51 3.19 1.26
N SER A 70 -0.89 3.26 -0.01
CA SER A 70 -0.17 4.03 -1.02
C SER A 70 -0.01 5.49 -0.62
N GLU A 71 1.22 5.98 -0.70
CA GLU A 71 1.61 7.34 -0.37
C GLU A 71 2.04 8.06 -1.65
N LEU A 72 1.05 8.51 -2.43
CA LEU A 72 1.25 9.26 -3.66
C LEU A 72 0.94 10.74 -3.44
N THR A 73 1.67 11.61 -4.13
CA THR A 73 1.23 12.98 -4.42
C THR A 73 0.29 12.99 -5.62
N ASN A 74 -0.44 14.10 -5.85
CA ASN A 74 -1.27 14.22 -7.05
C ASN A 74 -0.43 14.13 -8.34
N THR A 75 0.72 14.77 -8.37
CA THR A 75 1.64 14.71 -9.53
C THR A 75 2.08 13.28 -9.83
N GLU A 76 2.42 12.50 -8.81
CA GLU A 76 2.80 11.10 -9.00
C GLU A 76 1.62 10.24 -9.44
N ALA A 77 0.42 10.46 -8.89
CA ALA A 77 -0.78 9.75 -9.29
C ALA A 77 -1.16 10.06 -10.75
N ASN A 78 -1.01 11.31 -11.20
CA ASN A 78 -1.28 11.72 -12.58
C ASN A 78 -0.39 11.01 -13.61
N CYS A 79 0.76 10.46 -13.19
CA CYS A 79 1.62 9.67 -14.06
C CYS A 79 1.14 8.22 -14.24
N LEU A 80 0.19 7.75 -13.44
CA LEU A 80 -0.30 6.37 -13.48
C LEU A 80 -1.46 6.23 -14.45
N GLU A 81 -1.46 5.16 -15.25
CA GLU A 81 -2.58 4.81 -16.14
C GLU A 81 -3.87 4.60 -15.32
N GLY A 82 -4.98 5.10 -15.83
CA GLY A 82 -6.29 4.98 -15.18
C GLY A 82 -6.56 6.00 -14.08
N THR A 83 -5.64 6.92 -13.81
CA THR A 83 -5.87 8.02 -12.87
C THR A 83 -6.76 9.09 -13.50
N LYS A 84 -7.74 9.60 -12.73
CA LYS A 84 -8.41 10.86 -13.05
C LYS A 84 -7.39 11.99 -12.84
N GLU A 85 -7.35 12.95 -13.77
CA GLU A 85 -6.44 14.09 -13.63
C GLU A 85 -6.73 14.89 -12.36
N TYR A 86 -5.71 15.03 -11.52
CA TYR A 86 -5.74 15.84 -10.30
C TYR A 86 -5.00 17.15 -10.54
N PHE A 87 -5.37 18.19 -9.80
CA PHE A 87 -4.65 19.46 -9.85
C PHE A 87 -3.20 19.30 -9.36
N ASP A 88 -2.28 19.99 -10.02
CA ASP A 88 -0.89 20.06 -9.59
C ASP A 88 -0.75 20.91 -8.32
N GLU A 89 0.03 20.43 -7.38
CA GLU A 89 0.27 21.13 -6.13
C GLU A 89 1.55 21.98 -6.22
N ASN A 90 1.45 23.25 -5.80
CA ASN A 90 2.60 24.15 -5.76
C ASN A 90 3.68 23.65 -4.76
N HIS A 91 3.26 22.92 -3.72
CA HIS A 91 4.13 22.42 -2.66
C HIS A 91 3.73 20.99 -2.26
N PRO A 92 4.17 19.96 -3.01
CA PRO A 92 3.75 18.57 -2.79
C PRO A 92 4.11 18.02 -1.40
N LEU A 93 5.13 18.58 -0.74
CA LEU A 93 5.49 18.17 0.63
C LEU A 93 4.49 18.63 1.69
N PHE A 94 3.74 19.71 1.44
CA PHE A 94 2.74 20.28 2.35
C PHE A 94 1.31 20.07 1.89
N GLY A 95 1.12 19.49 0.70
CA GLY A 95 -0.17 19.34 0.05
C GLY A 95 -0.92 18.06 0.41
N TYR A 96 -1.63 17.53 -0.58
CA TYR A 96 -2.39 16.27 -0.47
C TYR A 96 -1.43 15.09 -0.56
N ARG A 97 -1.05 14.57 0.60
CA ARG A 97 -0.12 13.45 0.74
C ARG A 97 -0.56 12.53 1.87
N GLY A 98 -0.21 11.24 1.78
CA GLY A 98 -0.52 10.26 2.81
C GLY A 98 -2.01 10.14 3.11
N THR A 99 -2.39 9.96 4.36
CA THR A 99 -3.78 9.75 4.78
C THR A 99 -4.70 10.89 4.37
N ARG A 100 -4.21 12.14 4.32
CA ARG A 100 -4.99 13.29 3.83
C ARG A 100 -5.40 13.10 2.37
N ARG A 101 -4.49 12.62 1.51
CA ARG A 101 -4.80 12.35 0.11
C ARG A 101 -5.73 11.14 -0.03
N LEU A 102 -5.48 10.05 0.71
CA LEU A 102 -6.36 8.88 0.72
C LEU A 102 -7.82 9.29 1.00
N LEU A 103 -8.05 10.10 2.02
CA LEU A 103 -9.39 10.59 2.37
C LEU A 103 -9.98 11.57 1.34
N ALA A 104 -9.15 12.30 0.61
CA ALA A 104 -9.61 13.19 -0.47
C ALA A 104 -9.91 12.43 -1.78
N CYS A 105 -9.28 11.27 -2.00
CA CYS A 105 -9.43 10.41 -3.17
C CYS A 105 -10.09 9.09 -2.77
N LEU A 106 -11.32 9.16 -2.26
CA LEU A 106 -12.02 8.01 -1.66
C LEU A 106 -12.16 6.83 -2.61
N ASP A 107 -12.37 7.04 -3.90
CA ASP A 107 -12.48 5.97 -4.89
C ASP A 107 -11.21 5.09 -4.88
N GLU A 108 -10.03 5.73 -4.92
CA GLU A 108 -8.74 5.03 -4.87
C GLU A 108 -8.53 4.36 -3.52
N PHE A 109 -8.83 5.06 -2.43
CA PHE A 109 -8.66 4.53 -1.09
C PHE A 109 -9.56 3.32 -0.82
N GLN A 110 -10.83 3.39 -1.22
CA GLN A 110 -11.77 2.28 -1.08
C GLN A 110 -11.36 1.07 -1.93
N ALA A 111 -10.87 1.29 -3.15
CA ALA A 111 -10.37 0.22 -3.99
C ALA A 111 -9.16 -0.49 -3.36
N GLU A 112 -8.20 0.27 -2.83
CA GLU A 112 -7.03 -0.28 -2.14
C GLU A 112 -7.43 -1.00 -0.83
N ALA A 113 -8.31 -0.39 -0.03
CA ALA A 113 -8.83 -0.98 1.21
C ALA A 113 -9.59 -2.29 0.95
N HIS A 114 -10.36 -2.36 -0.13
CA HIS A 114 -11.05 -3.59 -0.53
C HIS A 114 -10.08 -4.73 -0.83
N VAL A 115 -9.05 -4.46 -1.66
CA VAL A 115 -8.00 -5.45 -1.97
C VAL A 115 -7.32 -5.95 -0.69
N VAL A 116 -6.94 -5.03 0.19
CA VAL A 116 -6.27 -5.37 1.45
C VAL A 116 -7.17 -6.19 2.38
N THR A 117 -8.46 -5.86 2.43
CA THR A 117 -9.46 -6.60 3.22
C THR A 117 -9.63 -8.04 2.69
N GLU A 118 -9.69 -8.22 1.37
CA GLU A 118 -9.74 -9.57 0.79
C GLU A 118 -8.50 -10.40 1.13
N VAL A 119 -7.31 -9.79 1.07
CA VAL A 119 -6.06 -10.46 1.49
C VAL A 119 -6.11 -10.84 2.95
N TYR A 120 -6.53 -9.92 3.83
CA TYR A 120 -6.61 -10.15 5.27
C TYR A 120 -7.55 -11.30 5.65
N GLN A 121 -8.66 -11.49 4.92
CA GLN A 121 -9.59 -12.60 5.17
C GLN A 121 -8.91 -13.97 5.07
N ASN A 122 -7.90 -14.09 4.20
CA ASN A 122 -7.15 -15.32 3.99
C ASN A 122 -5.81 -15.34 4.75
N ASN A 123 -5.29 -14.17 5.11
CA ASN A 123 -3.97 -13.97 5.73
C ASN A 123 -4.09 -13.03 6.94
N PRO A 124 -4.51 -13.54 8.10
CA PRO A 124 -4.75 -12.71 9.30
C PRO A 124 -3.46 -12.12 9.91
N ASN A 125 -2.30 -12.50 9.39
CA ASN A 125 -0.99 -11.93 9.75
C ASN A 125 -0.68 -10.61 9.04
N LEU A 126 -1.57 -10.11 8.15
CA LEU A 126 -1.44 -8.80 7.51
C LEU A 126 -1.84 -7.69 8.48
N SER A 127 -0.95 -6.73 8.68
CA SER A 127 -1.16 -5.52 9.47
C SER A 127 -1.05 -4.27 8.60
N LEU A 128 -1.71 -3.17 8.99
CA LEU A 128 -1.83 -1.98 8.16
C LEU A 128 -1.16 -0.77 8.76
N ILE A 129 -0.56 0.06 7.90
CA ILE A 129 0.04 1.35 8.24
C ILE A 129 -0.66 2.45 7.43
N PHE A 130 -1.19 3.44 8.12
CA PHE A 130 -1.67 4.68 7.51
C PHE A 130 -0.53 5.70 7.42
N PRO A 131 -0.14 6.16 6.21
CA PRO A 131 0.96 7.10 6.05
C PRO A 131 0.56 8.52 6.47
N PHE A 132 1.46 9.22 7.15
CA PHE A 132 1.30 10.65 7.49
C PHE A 132 -0.06 11.02 8.08
N VAL A 133 -0.41 10.40 9.19
CA VAL A 133 -1.59 10.78 9.97
C VAL A 133 -1.29 12.07 10.74
N ASN A 134 -2.10 13.12 10.54
CA ASN A 134 -1.88 14.41 11.17
C ASN A 134 -2.51 14.52 12.56
N ASP A 135 -3.67 13.88 12.76
CA ASP A 135 -4.42 13.93 14.01
C ASP A 135 -5.29 12.68 14.21
N ALA A 136 -5.86 12.56 15.41
CA ALA A 136 -6.68 11.41 15.79
C ALA A 136 -8.00 11.31 15.00
N GLU A 137 -8.56 12.45 14.58
CA GLU A 137 -9.82 12.45 13.83
C GLU A 137 -9.60 11.95 12.40
N GLN A 138 -8.49 12.33 11.77
CA GLN A 138 -8.08 11.81 10.47
C GLN A 138 -7.88 10.28 10.50
N LEU A 139 -7.25 9.76 11.57
CA LEU A 139 -7.09 8.33 11.73
C LEU A 139 -8.44 7.61 11.87
N LYS A 140 -9.36 8.17 12.69
CA LYS A 140 -10.72 7.60 12.86
C LYS A 140 -11.50 7.58 11.54
N GLN A 141 -11.36 8.61 10.71
CA GLN A 141 -11.99 8.65 9.39
C GLN A 141 -11.41 7.56 8.48
N ALA A 142 -10.07 7.43 8.45
CA ALA A 142 -9.41 6.42 7.63
C ALA A 142 -9.78 4.98 8.01
N ILE A 143 -9.93 4.69 9.32
CA ILE A 143 -10.32 3.35 9.80
C ILE A 143 -11.78 2.99 9.43
N ARG A 144 -12.63 3.97 9.14
CA ARG A 144 -14.05 3.75 8.80
C ARG A 144 -14.28 3.48 7.31
N VAL A 145 -13.29 3.69 6.46
CA VAL A 145 -13.33 3.38 5.04
C VAL A 145 -13.22 1.89 4.81
#